data_836653a4f090fe32c3fd1aa5581d123b
#
_entry.id   836653a4f090fe32c3fd1aa5581d123b
#
_cell.length_a   1.000
_cell.length_b   1.000
_cell.length_c   1.000
_cell.angle_alpha   90.00
_cell.angle_beta   90.00
_cell.angle_gamma   90.00
#
_symmetry.space_group_name_H-M   'P 1'
#
loop_
_entity.id
_entity.type
_entity.pdbx_description
1 polymer ?
#
loop_
_entity_poly.entity_id
_entity_poly.type
_entity_poly.pdbx_seq_one_letter_code
_entity_poly.pdbx_strand_id
1 'polypeptide(L)'
;MRLDQIEEPEKVQEIKARFFREAESAGRLSHPNIVTIYDAGEQDELGYIAMELVEGQSLKDWSRKPNLLPLPEVVQTLASVADALDYAHQQGIVHRDIKPANIMITKDRLVKVMDFGIAKMASSSRTQTDVVLGTPTYMSPEQIAGKKVDGRADVFALGIVLFELLTGQPPFAADNLSALLFAIAHHPHPEVQTLRPDLPPLLQEIVNRALQKELPQRYRRAGELAQDLRACLHSLAA
;
A
#
# COMPACT_ATOMS: atom_id res chain seq x y z
N MET A 1 -20.63 0.39 -3.13
CA MET A 1 -20.42 1.39 -4.22
C MET A 1 -21.77 1.76 -4.82
N ARG A 2 -22.10 3.04 -4.95
CA ARG A 2 -23.34 3.50 -5.61
C ARG A 2 -23.13 3.57 -7.11
N LEU A 3 -23.98 2.90 -7.87
CA LEU A 3 -23.92 2.79 -9.32
C LEU A 3 -24.88 3.75 -10.03
N ASP A 4 -25.81 4.34 -9.27
CA ASP A 4 -26.84 5.29 -9.70
C ASP A 4 -26.30 6.68 -10.13
N GLN A 5 -24.99 6.94 -9.89
CA GLN A 5 -24.35 8.23 -10.24
C GLN A 5 -23.62 8.22 -11.59
N ILE A 6 -23.74 7.15 -12.38
CA ILE A 6 -23.03 6.99 -13.67
C ILE A 6 -24.08 7.09 -14.78
N GLU A 7 -24.01 8.16 -15.57
CA GLU A 7 -24.99 8.45 -16.62
C GLU A 7 -24.95 7.53 -17.86
N GLU A 8 -23.87 6.76 -18.07
CA GLU A 8 -23.72 5.89 -19.24
C GLU A 8 -23.89 4.41 -18.87
N PRO A 9 -24.95 3.71 -19.32
CA PRO A 9 -25.22 2.30 -18.98
C PRO A 9 -24.10 1.33 -19.33
N GLU A 10 -23.40 1.52 -20.44
CA GLU A 10 -22.26 0.67 -20.85
C GLU A 10 -21.08 0.78 -19.88
N LYS A 11 -20.77 1.98 -19.40
CA LYS A 11 -19.74 2.21 -18.39
C LYS A 11 -20.11 1.59 -17.05
N VAL A 12 -21.39 1.61 -16.66
CA VAL A 12 -21.87 0.93 -15.43
C VAL A 12 -21.56 -0.56 -15.48
N GLN A 13 -21.85 -1.22 -16.61
CA GLN A 13 -21.61 -2.65 -16.78
C GLN A 13 -20.12 -3.00 -16.76
N GLU A 14 -19.27 -2.18 -17.38
CA GLU A 14 -17.81 -2.38 -17.34
C GLU A 14 -17.26 -2.24 -15.91
N ILE A 15 -17.70 -1.21 -15.17
CA ILE A 15 -17.29 -0.96 -13.80
C ILE A 15 -17.76 -2.11 -12.89
N LYS A 16 -19.01 -2.59 -13.05
CA LYS A 16 -19.55 -3.74 -12.32
C LYS A 16 -18.72 -5.00 -12.58
N ALA A 17 -18.52 -5.34 -13.85
CA ALA A 17 -17.76 -6.53 -14.23
C ALA A 17 -16.33 -6.51 -13.69
N ARG A 18 -15.71 -5.33 -13.65
CA ARG A 18 -14.38 -5.15 -13.08
C ARG A 18 -14.40 -5.30 -11.54
N PHE A 19 -15.39 -4.69 -10.87
CA PHE A 19 -15.58 -4.80 -9.42
C PHE A 19 -15.68 -6.27 -8.98
N PHE A 20 -16.56 -7.04 -9.57
CA PHE A 20 -16.73 -8.43 -9.20
C PHE A 20 -15.49 -9.27 -9.51
N ARG A 21 -14.80 -9.01 -10.62
CA ARG A 21 -13.56 -9.70 -10.98
C ARG A 21 -12.42 -9.42 -10.00
N GLU A 22 -12.28 -8.18 -9.54
CA GLU A 22 -11.28 -7.81 -8.54
C GLU A 22 -11.64 -8.38 -7.16
N ALA A 23 -12.91 -8.33 -6.76
CA ALA A 23 -13.38 -8.93 -5.52
C ALA A 23 -13.20 -10.47 -5.52
N GLU A 24 -13.53 -11.16 -6.62
CA GLU A 24 -13.30 -12.59 -6.79
C GLU A 24 -11.80 -12.93 -6.70
N SER A 25 -10.96 -12.15 -7.35
CA SER A 25 -9.51 -12.36 -7.31
C SER A 25 -8.97 -12.20 -5.90
N ALA A 26 -9.36 -11.15 -5.18
CA ALA A 26 -8.98 -10.93 -3.80
C ALA A 26 -9.56 -12.00 -2.84
N GLY A 27 -10.76 -12.50 -3.13
CA GLY A 27 -11.41 -13.58 -2.36
C GLY A 27 -10.70 -14.94 -2.42
N ARG A 28 -9.79 -15.13 -3.41
CA ARG A 28 -8.94 -16.34 -3.48
C ARG A 28 -7.73 -16.30 -2.56
N LEU A 29 -7.43 -15.12 -1.99
CA LEU A 29 -6.29 -14.98 -1.07
C LEU A 29 -6.64 -15.55 0.31
N SER A 30 -5.83 -16.50 0.78
CA SER A 30 -5.93 -17.06 2.13
C SER A 30 -4.58 -16.94 2.83
N HIS A 31 -4.44 -15.92 3.66
CA HIS A 31 -3.21 -15.63 4.38
C HIS A 31 -3.54 -14.97 5.73
N PRO A 32 -2.84 -15.28 6.84
CA PRO A 32 -3.14 -14.74 8.17
C PRO A 32 -3.09 -13.20 8.22
N ASN A 33 -2.25 -12.58 7.41
CA ASN A 33 -2.08 -11.13 7.35
C ASN A 33 -2.86 -10.46 6.20
N ILE A 34 -3.81 -11.15 5.57
CA ILE A 34 -4.73 -10.57 4.57
C ILE A 34 -6.15 -10.69 5.12
N VAL A 35 -6.95 -9.64 4.94
CA VAL A 35 -8.38 -9.67 5.30
C VAL A 35 -9.11 -10.66 4.38
N THR A 36 -9.86 -11.58 4.98
CA THR A 36 -10.63 -12.58 4.24
C THR A 36 -11.88 -11.95 3.64
N ILE A 37 -12.10 -12.12 2.35
CA ILE A 37 -13.35 -11.78 1.69
C ILE A 37 -14.25 -13.02 1.73
N TYR A 38 -15.48 -12.87 2.24
CA TYR A 38 -16.45 -13.94 2.36
C TYR A 38 -17.38 -14.02 1.16
N ASP A 39 -17.80 -12.85 0.64
CA ASP A 39 -18.76 -12.75 -0.44
C ASP A 39 -18.65 -11.40 -1.14
N ALA A 40 -19.09 -11.34 -2.39
CA ALA A 40 -19.27 -10.10 -3.13
C ALA A 40 -20.52 -10.22 -3.99
N GLY A 41 -21.39 -9.23 -3.93
CA GLY A 41 -22.67 -9.28 -4.62
C GLY A 41 -23.24 -7.90 -4.93
N GLU A 42 -24.44 -7.91 -5.50
CA GLU A 42 -25.21 -6.71 -5.79
C GLU A 42 -26.60 -6.84 -5.15
N GLN A 43 -27.03 -5.79 -4.47
CA GLN A 43 -28.37 -5.65 -3.94
C GLN A 43 -28.85 -4.21 -4.17
N ASP A 44 -30.02 -4.05 -4.76
CA ASP A 44 -30.66 -2.75 -5.01
C ASP A 44 -29.70 -1.71 -5.66
N GLU A 45 -29.00 -2.11 -6.74
CA GLU A 45 -28.01 -1.31 -7.47
C GLU A 45 -26.75 -0.93 -6.64
N LEU A 46 -26.58 -1.53 -5.47
CA LEU A 46 -25.42 -1.37 -4.62
C LEU A 46 -24.53 -2.60 -4.71
N GLY A 47 -23.31 -2.44 -5.27
CA GLY A 47 -22.27 -3.47 -5.16
C GLY A 47 -21.75 -3.52 -3.72
N TYR A 48 -21.74 -4.70 -3.09
CA TYR A 48 -21.19 -4.94 -1.76
C TYR A 48 -20.07 -5.99 -1.78
N ILE A 49 -19.21 -5.91 -0.76
CA ILE A 49 -18.22 -6.94 -0.43
C ILE A 49 -18.39 -7.24 1.06
N ALA A 50 -18.63 -8.50 1.41
CA ALA A 50 -18.63 -9.00 2.77
C ALA A 50 -17.23 -9.51 3.10
N MET A 51 -16.65 -9.03 4.21
CA MET A 51 -15.28 -9.38 4.60
C MET A 51 -15.15 -9.57 6.11
N GLU A 52 -14.03 -10.14 6.52
CA GLU A 52 -13.64 -10.29 7.92
C GLU A 52 -13.71 -8.93 8.63
N LEU A 53 -14.37 -8.91 9.79
CA LEU A 53 -14.37 -7.74 10.67
C LEU A 53 -13.05 -7.70 11.45
N VAL A 54 -12.25 -6.67 11.17
CA VAL A 54 -10.97 -6.46 11.86
C VAL A 54 -11.15 -5.48 13.00
N GLU A 55 -11.11 -5.97 14.23
CA GLU A 55 -11.09 -5.13 15.42
C GLU A 55 -9.67 -4.66 15.75
N GLY A 56 -9.35 -3.43 15.39
CA GLY A 56 -7.99 -2.90 15.55
C GLY A 56 -7.90 -1.42 15.17
N GLN A 57 -6.68 -0.96 15.02
CA GLN A 57 -6.36 0.39 14.57
C GLN A 57 -5.54 0.36 13.30
N SER A 58 -5.72 1.36 12.43
CA SER A 58 -4.92 1.46 11.21
C SER A 58 -3.54 2.05 11.49
N LEU A 59 -2.55 1.73 10.67
CA LEU A 59 -1.21 2.34 10.78
C LEU A 59 -1.24 3.87 10.60
N LYS A 60 -2.32 4.43 10.04
CA LYS A 60 -2.51 5.87 9.93
C LYS A 60 -2.49 6.56 11.31
N ASP A 61 -2.96 5.87 12.36
CA ASP A 61 -3.03 6.43 13.71
C ASP A 61 -1.63 6.52 14.35
N TRP A 62 -0.65 5.79 13.81
CA TRP A 62 0.74 5.75 14.27
C TRP A 62 1.75 6.29 13.24
N SER A 63 1.29 6.92 12.16
CA SER A 63 2.18 7.46 11.11
C SER A 63 2.65 8.89 11.36
N ARG A 64 2.24 9.51 12.47
CA ARG A 64 2.58 10.90 12.80
C ARG A 64 3.00 11.06 14.26
N LYS A 65 3.97 11.96 14.49
CA LYS A 65 4.35 12.37 15.87
C LYS A 65 3.14 12.99 16.59
N PRO A 66 2.94 12.76 17.92
CA PRO A 66 3.84 12.02 18.82
C PRO A 66 3.60 10.50 18.86
N ASN A 67 2.69 9.96 18.08
CA ASN A 67 2.17 8.59 18.21
C ASN A 67 2.90 7.55 17.33
N LEU A 68 4.18 7.73 17.06
CA LEU A 68 4.93 6.72 16.30
C LEU A 68 5.03 5.39 17.05
N LEU A 69 4.91 4.28 16.32
CA LEU A 69 5.18 2.95 16.86
C LEU A 69 6.65 2.82 17.29
N PRO A 70 6.95 2.01 18.33
CA PRO A 70 8.31 1.60 18.64
C PRO A 70 8.99 0.94 17.44
N LEU A 71 10.28 1.21 17.24
CA LEU A 71 11.03 0.72 16.08
C LEU A 71 10.91 -0.79 15.84
N PRO A 72 11.05 -1.68 16.84
CA PRO A 72 10.88 -3.11 16.62
C PRO A 72 9.48 -3.49 16.10
N GLU A 73 8.44 -2.78 16.56
CA GLU A 73 7.08 -3.00 16.11
C GLU A 73 6.86 -2.53 14.66
N VAL A 74 7.46 -1.40 14.26
CA VAL A 74 7.44 -0.94 12.86
C VAL A 74 8.05 -2.00 11.95
N VAL A 75 9.25 -2.47 12.29
CA VAL A 75 10.00 -3.43 11.47
C VAL A 75 9.25 -4.77 11.38
N GLN A 76 8.76 -5.28 12.52
CA GLN A 76 8.00 -6.53 12.57
C GLN A 76 6.70 -6.44 11.76
N THR A 77 5.96 -5.35 11.93
CA THR A 77 4.69 -5.11 11.22
C THR A 77 4.92 -5.09 9.72
N LEU A 78 5.91 -4.32 9.24
CA LEU A 78 6.14 -4.20 7.80
C LEU A 78 6.77 -5.44 7.19
N ALA A 79 7.52 -6.24 7.95
CA ALA A 79 7.94 -7.57 7.50
C ALA A 79 6.73 -8.48 7.25
N SER A 80 5.71 -8.47 8.14
CA SER A 80 4.48 -9.25 7.97
C SER A 80 3.65 -8.76 6.78
N VAL A 81 3.58 -7.44 6.55
CA VAL A 81 2.93 -6.87 5.35
C VAL A 81 3.66 -7.31 4.08
N ALA A 82 4.99 -7.26 4.07
CA ALA A 82 5.79 -7.67 2.92
C ALA A 82 5.60 -9.15 2.57
N ASP A 83 5.47 -10.04 3.56
CA ASP A 83 5.13 -11.46 3.32
C ASP A 83 3.73 -11.62 2.71
N ALA A 84 2.73 -10.89 3.24
CA ALA A 84 1.39 -10.92 2.72
C ALA A 84 1.33 -10.46 1.25
N LEU A 85 2.08 -9.40 0.92
CA LEU A 85 2.22 -8.92 -0.45
C LEU A 85 2.94 -9.94 -1.35
N ASP A 86 4.03 -10.55 -0.87
CA ASP A 86 4.75 -11.56 -1.64
C ASP A 86 3.88 -12.77 -1.97
N TYR A 87 3.07 -13.21 -0.99
CA TYR A 87 2.07 -14.26 -1.20
C TYR A 87 1.05 -13.86 -2.28
N ALA A 88 0.47 -12.65 -2.20
CA ALA A 88 -0.49 -12.17 -3.19
C ALA A 88 0.12 -12.05 -4.60
N HIS A 89 1.36 -11.55 -4.69
CA HIS A 89 2.09 -11.44 -5.96
C HIS A 89 2.34 -12.81 -6.60
N GLN A 90 2.62 -13.85 -5.82
CA GLN A 90 2.74 -15.23 -6.32
C GLN A 90 1.43 -15.78 -6.89
N GLN A 91 0.27 -15.27 -6.41
CA GLN A 91 -1.04 -15.58 -6.95
C GLN A 91 -1.42 -14.65 -8.13
N GLY A 92 -0.49 -13.79 -8.60
CA GLY A 92 -0.72 -12.85 -9.69
C GLY A 92 -1.53 -11.61 -9.29
N ILE A 93 -1.72 -11.36 -7.99
CA ILE A 93 -2.53 -10.24 -7.47
C ILE A 93 -1.59 -9.17 -6.93
N VAL A 94 -1.71 -7.95 -7.47
CA VAL A 94 -0.98 -6.74 -7.03
C VAL A 94 -1.96 -5.83 -6.29
N HIS A 95 -1.58 -5.35 -5.12
CA HIS A 95 -2.45 -4.54 -4.25
C HIS A 95 -2.73 -3.14 -4.83
N ARG A 96 -1.69 -2.44 -5.29
CA ARG A 96 -1.71 -1.14 -5.98
C ARG A 96 -2.15 0.08 -5.15
N ASP A 97 -2.55 -0.10 -3.90
CA ASP A 97 -2.99 0.98 -2.99
C ASP A 97 -2.49 0.74 -1.55
N ILE A 98 -1.24 0.32 -1.41
CA ILE A 98 -0.61 0.17 -0.08
C ILE A 98 -0.41 1.56 0.52
N LYS A 99 -0.97 1.75 1.72
CA LYS A 99 -0.89 2.97 2.54
C LYS A 99 -1.20 2.64 3.99
N PRO A 100 -0.84 3.49 4.96
CA PRO A 100 -1.11 3.23 6.37
C PRO A 100 -2.58 2.96 6.71
N ALA A 101 -3.52 3.57 5.99
CA ALA A 101 -4.96 3.37 6.20
C ALA A 101 -5.45 1.96 5.84
N ASN A 102 -4.74 1.25 4.94
CA ASN A 102 -5.10 -0.09 4.48
C ASN A 102 -4.33 -1.21 5.22
N ILE A 103 -3.62 -0.86 6.28
CA ILE A 103 -2.89 -1.81 7.13
C ILE A 103 -3.40 -1.62 8.56
N MET A 104 -3.96 -2.67 9.15
CA MET A 104 -4.49 -2.67 10.51
C MET A 104 -3.65 -3.54 11.43
N ILE A 105 -3.57 -3.14 12.70
CA ILE A 105 -3.05 -3.95 13.80
C ILE A 105 -4.22 -4.25 14.73
N THR A 106 -4.51 -5.53 14.95
CA THR A 106 -5.54 -5.98 15.88
C THR A 106 -5.10 -5.79 17.33
N LYS A 107 -6.04 -5.97 18.28
CA LYS A 107 -5.75 -5.97 19.73
C LYS A 107 -4.72 -7.03 20.11
N ASP A 108 -4.73 -8.17 19.41
CA ASP A 108 -3.78 -9.28 19.60
C ASP A 108 -2.47 -9.11 18.82
N ARG A 109 -2.20 -7.90 18.32
CA ARG A 109 -0.99 -7.55 17.54
C ARG A 109 -0.86 -8.26 16.20
N LEU A 110 -1.93 -8.84 15.67
CA LEU A 110 -1.94 -9.40 14.33
C LEU A 110 -2.07 -8.28 13.30
N VAL A 111 -1.23 -8.32 12.27
CA VAL A 111 -1.28 -7.38 11.14
C VAL A 111 -2.27 -7.89 10.09
N LYS A 112 -3.12 -7.02 9.58
CA LYS A 112 -4.08 -7.30 8.50
C LYS A 112 -3.97 -6.27 7.39
N VAL A 113 -3.71 -6.72 6.17
CA VAL A 113 -3.74 -5.90 4.94
C VAL A 113 -5.14 -5.99 4.35
N MET A 114 -5.73 -4.82 4.07
CA MET A 114 -7.09 -4.65 3.58
C MET A 114 -7.11 -4.13 2.15
N ASP A 115 -8.26 -4.22 1.49
CA ASP A 115 -8.57 -3.53 0.22
C ASP A 115 -7.65 -3.86 -0.97
N PHE A 116 -7.32 -5.15 -1.16
CA PHE A 116 -6.58 -5.60 -2.34
C PHE A 116 -7.31 -5.24 -3.64
N GLY A 117 -6.73 -4.31 -4.41
CA GLY A 117 -7.16 -3.99 -5.78
C GLY A 117 -8.50 -3.25 -5.94
N ILE A 118 -9.34 -3.23 -4.90
CA ILE A 118 -10.73 -2.74 -4.96
C ILE A 118 -10.84 -1.22 -5.18
N ALA A 119 -9.84 -0.46 -4.73
CA ALA A 119 -9.89 1.00 -4.71
C ALA A 119 -9.68 1.68 -6.08
N LYS A 120 -9.03 1.02 -7.05
CA LYS A 120 -8.76 1.63 -8.38
C LYS A 120 -9.99 1.77 -9.28
N MET A 121 -11.12 1.22 -8.88
CA MET A 121 -12.34 1.21 -9.69
C MET A 121 -13.06 2.55 -9.72
N ALA A 122 -12.98 3.32 -8.64
CA ALA A 122 -13.62 4.62 -8.56
C ALA A 122 -12.89 5.70 -9.39
N SER A 123 -11.61 5.50 -9.73
CA SER A 123 -10.79 6.51 -10.42
C SER A 123 -10.65 6.30 -11.92
N SER A 124 -10.88 5.10 -12.45
CA SER A 124 -10.72 4.82 -13.89
C SER A 124 -11.93 5.13 -14.76
N SER A 125 -13.08 5.44 -14.16
CA SER A 125 -14.30 5.87 -14.87
C SER A 125 -14.39 7.38 -15.07
N ARG A 126 -13.42 8.16 -14.57
CA ARG A 126 -13.39 9.61 -14.76
C ARG A 126 -12.33 9.99 -15.77
N THR A 127 -12.79 10.54 -16.89
CA THR A 127 -12.03 11.24 -17.93
C THR A 127 -11.04 12.25 -17.32
N GLN A 128 -9.95 12.44 -17.99
CA GLN A 128 -8.72 13.23 -17.80
C GLN A 128 -8.72 14.52 -16.96
N THR A 129 -9.80 14.95 -16.33
CA THR A 129 -9.89 16.28 -15.70
C THR A 129 -10.37 16.32 -14.26
N ASP A 130 -10.91 15.24 -13.65
CA ASP A 130 -11.55 15.39 -12.34
C ASP A 130 -11.04 14.40 -11.27
N VAL A 131 -10.45 15.02 -10.23
CA VAL A 131 -10.25 14.54 -8.86
C VAL A 131 -9.58 13.15 -8.75
N VAL A 132 -8.27 13.18 -8.60
CA VAL A 132 -7.52 12.07 -7.97
C VAL A 132 -8.15 11.80 -6.59
N LEU A 133 -9.01 10.79 -6.51
CA LEU A 133 -9.67 10.39 -5.26
C LEU A 133 -8.62 9.72 -4.35
N GLY A 134 -8.12 10.44 -3.39
CA GLY A 134 -7.04 10.03 -2.48
C GLY A 134 -5.72 10.73 -2.78
N THR A 135 -4.93 10.92 -1.74
CA THR A 135 -3.61 11.56 -1.86
C THR A 135 -2.66 10.57 -2.56
N PRO A 136 -2.07 10.91 -3.72
CA PRO A 136 -1.21 10.00 -4.49
C PRO A 136 0.16 9.76 -3.86
N THR A 137 0.33 10.13 -2.60
CA THR A 137 1.59 10.08 -1.83
C THR A 137 2.28 8.71 -1.90
N TYR A 138 1.50 7.63 -2.01
CA TYR A 138 2.02 6.26 -2.00
C TYR A 138 2.11 5.63 -3.41
N MET A 139 1.83 6.38 -4.47
CA MET A 139 1.96 5.88 -5.85
C MET A 139 3.42 5.65 -6.22
N SER A 140 3.67 4.57 -6.97
CA SER A 140 4.99 4.32 -7.56
C SER A 140 5.20 5.13 -8.85
N PRO A 141 6.46 5.38 -9.26
CA PRO A 141 6.79 6.09 -10.50
C PRO A 141 6.10 5.50 -11.74
N GLU A 142 6.05 4.17 -11.85
CA GLU A 142 5.41 3.47 -12.95
C GLU A 142 3.88 3.61 -12.95
N GLN A 143 3.25 3.75 -11.76
CA GLN A 143 1.82 4.05 -11.66
C GLN A 143 1.52 5.47 -12.13
N ILE A 144 2.34 6.44 -11.74
CA ILE A 144 2.23 7.84 -12.16
C ILE A 144 2.40 7.95 -13.69
N ALA A 145 3.36 7.22 -14.23
CA ALA A 145 3.64 7.20 -15.67
C ALA A 145 2.62 6.39 -16.50
N GLY A 146 1.60 5.76 -15.88
CA GLY A 146 0.62 4.92 -16.59
C GLY A 146 1.22 3.66 -17.22
N LYS A 147 2.40 3.23 -16.79
CA LYS A 147 3.08 2.03 -17.30
C LYS A 147 2.48 0.75 -16.71
N LYS A 148 2.89 -0.41 -17.26
CA LYS A 148 2.52 -1.70 -16.70
C LYS A 148 3.04 -1.83 -15.26
N VAL A 149 2.13 -2.14 -14.34
CA VAL A 149 2.40 -2.24 -12.90
C VAL A 149 2.49 -3.71 -12.49
N ASP A 150 3.55 -4.07 -11.76
CA ASP A 150 3.72 -5.37 -11.11
C ASP A 150 3.91 -5.21 -9.59
N GLY A 151 4.22 -6.30 -8.88
CA GLY A 151 4.36 -6.31 -7.42
C GLY A 151 5.41 -5.34 -6.86
N ARG A 152 6.35 -4.86 -7.68
CA ARG A 152 7.35 -3.86 -7.26
C ARG A 152 6.75 -2.49 -6.99
N ALA A 153 5.54 -2.21 -7.49
CA ALA A 153 4.81 -0.99 -7.12
C ALA A 153 4.38 -1.03 -5.64
N ASP A 154 3.93 -2.19 -5.15
CA ASP A 154 3.59 -2.36 -3.73
C ASP A 154 4.83 -2.29 -2.85
N VAL A 155 5.99 -2.78 -3.32
CA VAL A 155 7.28 -2.62 -2.63
C VAL A 155 7.63 -1.14 -2.46
N PHE A 156 7.47 -0.33 -3.51
CA PHE A 156 7.72 1.11 -3.45
C PHE A 156 6.77 1.79 -2.45
N ALA A 157 5.49 1.50 -2.53
CA ALA A 157 4.48 2.02 -1.60
C ALA A 157 4.79 1.63 -0.14
N LEU A 158 5.20 0.36 0.10
CA LEU A 158 5.61 -0.10 1.43
C LEU A 158 6.89 0.60 1.92
N GLY A 159 7.81 0.93 1.00
CA GLY A 159 8.98 1.76 1.30
C GLY A 159 8.61 3.18 1.76
N ILE A 160 7.57 3.80 1.16
CA ILE A 160 7.02 5.08 1.62
C ILE A 160 6.41 4.93 3.02
N VAL A 161 5.62 3.87 3.26
CA VAL A 161 5.03 3.60 4.57
C VAL A 161 6.12 3.40 5.63
N LEU A 162 7.19 2.65 5.31
CA LEU A 162 8.33 2.48 6.21
C LEU A 162 8.96 3.82 6.56
N PHE A 163 9.29 4.63 5.56
CA PHE A 163 9.87 5.96 5.79
C PHE A 163 8.97 6.81 6.70
N GLU A 164 7.66 6.84 6.43
CA GLU A 164 6.68 7.62 7.20
C GLU A 164 6.58 7.15 8.65
N LEU A 165 6.53 5.84 8.90
CA LEU A 165 6.48 5.29 10.26
C LEU A 165 7.79 5.52 11.04
N LEU A 166 8.93 5.59 10.36
CA LEU A 166 10.23 5.88 10.99
C LEU A 166 10.40 7.35 11.35
N THR A 167 9.88 8.27 10.51
CA THR A 167 10.18 9.70 10.60
C THR A 167 8.99 10.56 11.05
N GLY A 168 7.77 10.06 10.88
CA GLY A 168 6.52 10.78 11.14
C GLY A 168 6.05 11.67 9.99
N GLN A 169 6.68 11.55 8.81
CA GLN A 169 6.33 12.31 7.61
C GLN A 169 6.64 11.51 6.34
N PRO A 170 5.88 11.68 5.25
CA PRO A 170 6.17 11.00 3.99
C PRO A 170 7.49 11.49 3.37
N PRO A 171 8.20 10.66 2.57
CA PRO A 171 9.47 11.03 1.94
C PRO A 171 9.31 12.08 0.84
N PHE A 172 8.12 12.21 0.27
CA PHE A 172 7.81 13.17 -0.79
C PHE A 172 6.63 14.03 -0.37
N ALA A 173 6.82 15.35 -0.43
CA ALA A 173 5.80 16.36 -0.13
C ALA A 173 5.96 17.53 -1.10
N ALA A 174 4.84 18.17 -1.47
CA ALA A 174 4.81 19.38 -2.29
C ALA A 174 3.52 20.13 -2.10
N ASP A 175 3.48 21.40 -2.49
CA ASP A 175 2.34 22.31 -2.31
C ASP A 175 1.17 22.01 -3.24
N ASN A 176 1.42 21.26 -4.33
CA ASN A 176 0.38 20.89 -5.28
C ASN A 176 0.61 19.47 -5.84
N LEU A 177 -0.46 18.92 -6.43
CA LEU A 177 -0.51 17.58 -6.95
C LEU A 177 0.59 17.31 -8.01
N SER A 178 0.74 18.20 -8.98
CA SER A 178 1.70 18.01 -10.08
C SER A 178 3.14 17.99 -9.57
N ALA A 179 3.49 18.88 -8.63
CA ALA A 179 4.80 18.92 -8.00
C ALA A 179 5.06 17.66 -7.14
N LEU A 180 4.04 17.15 -6.43
CA LEU A 180 4.14 15.90 -5.68
C LEU A 180 4.40 14.71 -6.61
N LEU A 181 3.62 14.57 -7.69
CA LEU A 181 3.81 13.51 -8.67
C LEU A 181 5.20 13.56 -9.31
N PHE A 182 5.67 14.76 -9.64
CA PHE A 182 7.01 14.97 -10.17
C PHE A 182 8.10 14.56 -9.15
N ALA A 183 7.94 14.95 -7.88
CA ALA A 183 8.87 14.58 -6.81
C ALA A 183 8.93 13.06 -6.61
N ILE A 184 7.77 12.38 -6.57
CA ILE A 184 7.72 10.90 -6.47
C ILE A 184 8.42 10.25 -7.65
N ALA A 185 8.24 10.77 -8.86
CA ALA A 185 8.80 10.16 -10.07
C ALA A 185 10.32 10.41 -10.22
N HIS A 186 10.84 11.58 -9.78
CA HIS A 186 12.16 12.04 -10.18
C HIS A 186 13.09 12.43 -9.03
N HIS A 187 12.56 12.94 -7.90
CA HIS A 187 13.44 13.39 -6.82
C HIS A 187 13.90 12.22 -5.94
N PRO A 188 15.14 12.25 -5.42
CA PRO A 188 15.57 11.34 -4.38
C PRO A 188 14.74 11.60 -3.11
N HIS A 189 14.54 10.58 -2.29
CA HIS A 189 13.99 10.76 -0.95
C HIS A 189 15.06 11.30 0.00
N PRO A 190 14.68 11.99 1.08
CA PRO A 190 15.62 12.38 2.14
C PRO A 190 16.23 11.15 2.80
N GLU A 191 17.43 11.28 3.32
CA GLU A 191 18.02 10.21 4.13
C GLU A 191 17.30 10.10 5.48
N VAL A 192 16.91 8.86 5.84
CA VAL A 192 16.24 8.58 7.12
C VAL A 192 17.12 9.00 8.29
N GLN A 193 18.43 8.71 8.22
CA GLN A 193 19.40 9.04 9.26
C GLN A 193 19.61 10.55 9.48
N THR A 194 19.34 11.39 8.47
CA THR A 194 19.34 12.85 8.65
C THR A 194 18.18 13.30 9.55
N LEU A 195 17.03 12.62 9.47
CA LEU A 195 15.83 12.92 10.27
C LEU A 195 15.80 12.17 11.61
N ARG A 196 16.42 11.00 11.66
CA ARG A 196 16.50 10.09 12.81
C ARG A 196 17.89 9.45 12.89
N PRO A 197 18.87 10.17 13.43
CA PRO A 197 20.27 9.69 13.55
C PRO A 197 20.42 8.46 14.44
N ASP A 198 19.43 8.20 15.29
CA ASP A 198 19.37 7.07 16.20
C ASP A 198 19.02 5.73 15.53
N LEU A 199 18.58 5.74 14.26
CA LEU A 199 18.18 4.53 13.55
C LEU A 199 19.39 3.75 13.01
N PRO A 200 19.31 2.40 12.99
CA PRO A 200 20.35 1.56 12.40
C PRO A 200 20.60 1.89 10.92
N PRO A 201 21.88 1.91 10.46
CA PRO A 201 22.21 2.14 9.05
C PRO A 201 21.52 1.21 8.07
N LEU A 202 21.26 -0.03 8.46
CA LEU A 202 20.57 -1.03 7.65
C LEU A 202 19.15 -0.56 7.24
N LEU A 203 18.45 0.22 8.08
CA LEU A 203 17.15 0.78 7.71
C LEU A 203 17.25 1.81 6.58
N GLN A 204 18.34 2.59 6.55
CA GLN A 204 18.60 3.51 5.44
C GLN A 204 18.79 2.72 4.13
N GLU A 205 19.55 1.62 4.16
CA GLU A 205 19.77 0.77 2.99
C GLU A 205 18.47 0.14 2.49
N ILE A 206 17.64 -0.37 3.42
CA ILE A 206 16.33 -0.93 3.10
C ILE A 206 15.43 0.12 2.42
N VAL A 207 15.33 1.31 2.99
CA VAL A 207 14.53 2.41 2.44
C VAL A 207 15.07 2.82 1.06
N ASN A 208 16.40 2.98 0.94
CA ASN A 208 17.05 3.33 -0.33
C ASN A 208 16.70 2.34 -1.43
N ARG A 209 16.75 1.03 -1.14
CA ARG A 209 16.44 -0.02 -2.11
C ARG A 209 14.94 -0.09 -2.43
N ALA A 210 14.06 0.06 -1.44
CA ALA A 210 12.62 0.04 -1.65
C ALA A 210 12.14 1.23 -2.48
N LEU A 211 12.72 2.42 -2.30
CA LEU A 211 12.34 3.66 -2.97
C LEU A 211 13.12 3.96 -4.27
N GLN A 212 13.86 2.98 -4.82
CA GLN A 212 14.48 3.12 -6.14
C GLN A 212 13.44 3.41 -7.21
N LYS A 213 13.73 4.39 -8.07
CA LYS A 213 12.84 4.77 -9.16
C LYS A 213 12.87 3.73 -10.28
N GLU A 214 14.06 3.24 -10.58
CA GLU A 214 14.29 2.24 -11.59
C GLU A 214 13.98 0.83 -11.05
N LEU A 215 13.08 0.13 -11.72
CA LEU A 215 12.61 -1.20 -11.33
C LEU A 215 13.71 -2.25 -11.13
N PRO A 216 14.81 -2.30 -11.94
CA PRO A 216 15.88 -3.26 -11.74
C PRO A 216 16.70 -3.04 -10.46
N GLN A 217 16.69 -1.83 -9.91
CA GLN A 217 17.43 -1.45 -8.70
C GLN A 217 16.61 -1.65 -7.43
N ARG A 218 15.27 -1.77 -7.56
CA ARG A 218 14.33 -2.00 -6.45
C ARG A 218 14.35 -3.49 -6.04
N TYR A 219 13.82 -3.80 -4.88
CA TYR A 219 13.52 -5.19 -4.52
C TYR A 219 12.69 -5.85 -5.61
N ARG A 220 13.12 -7.01 -6.08
CA ARG A 220 12.41 -7.76 -7.12
C ARG A 220 11.11 -8.36 -6.59
N ARG A 221 11.11 -8.76 -5.31
CA ARG A 221 9.99 -9.38 -4.62
C ARG A 221 9.81 -8.77 -3.24
N ALA A 222 8.56 -8.69 -2.77
CA ALA A 222 8.28 -8.21 -1.42
C ALA A 222 8.88 -9.12 -0.33
N GLY A 223 9.03 -10.41 -0.60
CA GLY A 223 9.70 -11.35 0.30
C GLY A 223 11.18 -11.03 0.56
N GLU A 224 11.91 -10.44 -0.42
CA GLU A 224 13.27 -9.97 -0.18
C GLU A 224 13.29 -8.79 0.82
N LEU A 225 12.36 -7.85 0.68
CA LEU A 225 12.18 -6.76 1.64
C LEU A 225 11.85 -7.29 3.04
N ALA A 226 10.96 -8.31 3.13
CA ALA A 226 10.63 -8.95 4.41
C ALA A 226 11.86 -9.58 5.08
N GLN A 227 12.75 -10.21 4.31
CA GLN A 227 13.99 -10.80 4.82
C GLN A 227 14.94 -9.74 5.39
N ASP A 228 15.15 -8.65 4.67
CA ASP A 228 16.04 -7.56 5.13
C ASP A 228 15.46 -6.86 6.37
N LEU A 229 14.13 -6.67 6.45
CA LEU A 229 13.46 -6.15 7.65
C LEU A 229 13.66 -7.09 8.85
N ARG A 230 13.55 -8.41 8.68
CA ARG A 230 13.81 -9.38 9.77
C ARG A 230 15.27 -9.39 10.20
N ALA A 231 16.20 -9.30 9.25
CA ALA A 231 17.62 -9.17 9.58
C ALA A 231 17.89 -7.92 10.44
N CYS A 232 17.24 -6.80 10.09
CA CYS A 232 17.29 -5.58 10.91
C CYS A 232 16.71 -5.82 12.31
N LEU A 233 15.56 -6.49 12.43
CA LEU A 233 14.93 -6.79 13.72
C LEU A 233 15.85 -7.63 14.63
N HIS A 234 16.53 -8.63 14.08
CA HIS A 234 17.50 -9.43 14.82
C HIS A 234 18.68 -8.59 15.34
N SER A 235 19.14 -7.63 14.54
CA SER A 235 20.24 -6.72 14.96
C SER A 235 19.82 -5.73 16.05
N LEU A 236 18.52 -5.45 16.20
CA LEU A 236 18.00 -4.59 17.27
C LEU A 236 17.87 -5.33 18.61
N ALA A 237 17.82 -6.66 18.59
CA ALA A 237 17.66 -7.50 19.76
C ALA A 237 19.01 -7.99 20.34
N ALA A 238 20.10 -7.82 19.60
CA ALA A 238 21.46 -8.19 20.00
C ALA A 238 22.17 -7.06 20.74
#